data_a4839aec4d481b4e9c83c557c7fb8be0
#
_entry.id   a4839aec4d481b4e9c83c557c7fb8be0
#
_cell.length_a   1.000
_cell.length_b   1.000
_cell.length_c   1.000
_cell.angle_alpha   90.00
_cell.angle_beta   90.00
_cell.angle_gamma   90.00
#
_symmetry.space_group_name_H-M   'P 1'
#
loop_
_entity.id
_entity.type
_entity.pdbx_description
1 polymer ?
#
loop_
_entity_poly.entity_id
_entity_poly.type
_entity_poly.pdbx_seq_one_letter_code
_entity_poly.pdbx_strand_id
1 'polypeptide(L)'
;MDVQTIKNQHNLATLAHQYGVQLRRSGRGFVGLCPFHDDHNPSFSIFQTLNGWFFKCYGGSCGRSGDVIDFVGLMRFGEGWDPGDAEMFKEALRLLGEGDGGVSEKRYAVAVTEENFGYHEPTSSVRFLWDIALSLYAERLTKNEDALRYLIEGRRLPHALLRRYRFGFCPPEGSNLRVLVRMFGKKMGDLAYAGLFRPSKRPGSAYYEFFYDRITFADVDYHRNPRTIFGRSLPGSQSRSKYLGLAGFPKPVFGLDTLSASGPVFLMEGPINAMICLHWGHAAIALTGTCPSQAHIQAIREKVVRRKRKLVPVIDNDQAGTVALSRWRELLPEMLPPLLLPAQVDGYQVKDLNDLLIATKKAEKVFEQLVKKHKAV
;
A
#
# COMPACT_ATOMS: atom_id res chain seq x y z
N MET A 1 -4.41 -30.99 -15.82
CA MET A 1 -3.73 -29.73 -15.47
C MET A 1 -4.24 -29.33 -14.09
N ASP A 2 -3.38 -28.93 -13.17
CA ASP A 2 -3.78 -28.54 -11.83
C ASP A 2 -4.51 -27.16 -11.89
N VAL A 3 -5.57 -27.00 -11.10
CA VAL A 3 -6.40 -25.78 -11.04
C VAL A 3 -5.55 -24.55 -10.73
N GLN A 4 -4.54 -24.67 -9.86
CA GLN A 4 -3.65 -23.57 -9.52
C GLN A 4 -2.79 -23.13 -10.71
N THR A 5 -2.35 -24.09 -11.52
CA THR A 5 -1.61 -23.81 -12.77
C THR A 5 -2.47 -23.03 -13.73
N ILE A 6 -3.74 -23.41 -13.91
CA ILE A 6 -4.70 -22.67 -14.77
C ILE A 6 -4.87 -21.23 -14.26
N LYS A 7 -5.09 -21.04 -12.96
CA LYS A 7 -5.23 -19.69 -12.36
C LYS A 7 -4.01 -18.80 -12.59
N ASN A 8 -2.82 -19.39 -12.60
CA ASN A 8 -1.57 -18.64 -12.78
C ASN A 8 -1.26 -18.32 -14.25
N GLN A 9 -1.78 -19.12 -15.19
CA GLN A 9 -1.57 -18.91 -16.63
C GLN A 9 -2.44 -17.80 -17.22
N HIS A 10 -3.55 -17.44 -16.57
CA HIS A 10 -4.50 -16.46 -17.10
C HIS A 10 -4.41 -15.12 -16.38
N ASN A 11 -4.17 -14.05 -17.16
CA ASN A 11 -4.26 -12.69 -16.67
C ASN A 11 -5.74 -12.24 -16.74
N LEU A 12 -6.36 -12.06 -15.56
CA LEU A 12 -7.78 -11.71 -15.47
C LEU A 12 -8.12 -10.37 -16.16
N ALA A 13 -7.21 -9.41 -16.18
CA ALA A 13 -7.47 -8.13 -16.86
C ALA A 13 -7.52 -8.32 -18.39
N THR A 14 -6.62 -9.14 -18.94
CA THR A 14 -6.64 -9.53 -20.36
C THR A 14 -7.91 -10.31 -20.68
N LEU A 15 -8.27 -11.27 -19.84
CA LEU A 15 -9.46 -12.08 -19.98
C LEU A 15 -10.74 -11.20 -19.94
N ALA A 16 -10.88 -10.34 -18.97
CA ALA A 16 -12.02 -9.42 -18.86
C ALA A 16 -12.13 -8.50 -20.09
N HIS A 17 -11.02 -8.05 -20.64
CA HIS A 17 -11.02 -7.27 -21.88
C HIS A 17 -11.51 -8.10 -23.08
N GLN A 18 -11.16 -9.39 -23.19
CA GLN A 18 -11.68 -10.31 -24.21
C GLN A 18 -13.20 -10.45 -24.14
N TYR A 19 -13.76 -10.39 -22.92
CA TYR A 19 -15.21 -10.36 -22.68
C TYR A 19 -15.85 -8.98 -22.81
N GLY A 20 -15.12 -7.98 -23.36
CA GLY A 20 -15.65 -6.65 -23.65
C GLY A 20 -15.66 -5.68 -22.45
N VAL A 21 -15.09 -6.08 -21.31
CA VAL A 21 -15.03 -5.21 -20.13
C VAL A 21 -13.98 -4.13 -20.35
N GLN A 22 -14.41 -2.88 -20.40
CA GLN A 22 -13.49 -1.74 -20.51
C GLN A 22 -12.85 -1.45 -19.16
N LEU A 23 -11.55 -1.63 -19.08
CA LEU A 23 -10.76 -1.45 -17.88
C LEU A 23 -9.82 -0.27 -18.02
N ARG A 24 -9.70 0.52 -16.98
CA ARG A 24 -8.64 1.51 -16.80
C ARG A 24 -7.77 1.14 -15.62
N ARG A 25 -6.51 1.45 -15.69
CA ARG A 25 -5.57 1.17 -14.62
C ARG A 25 -5.92 1.94 -13.34
N SER A 26 -5.86 1.29 -12.19
CA SER A 26 -6.12 1.90 -10.88
C SER A 26 -5.18 1.29 -9.84
N GLY A 27 -4.11 2.00 -9.52
CA GLY A 27 -3.08 1.49 -8.62
C GLY A 27 -2.38 0.24 -9.20
N ARG A 28 -2.38 -0.86 -8.45
CA ARG A 28 -1.80 -2.16 -8.86
C ARG A 28 -2.75 -3.04 -9.63
N GLY A 29 -3.93 -2.57 -9.91
CA GLY A 29 -4.95 -3.33 -10.60
C GLY A 29 -5.62 -2.50 -11.67
N PHE A 30 -6.83 -2.90 -11.95
CA PHE A 30 -7.67 -2.28 -12.95
C PHE A 30 -9.04 -1.99 -12.35
N VAL A 31 -9.73 -1.00 -12.89
CA VAL A 31 -11.11 -0.69 -12.52
C VAL A 31 -11.92 -0.38 -13.77
N GLY A 32 -13.15 -0.83 -13.81
CA GLY A 32 -14.09 -0.60 -14.90
C GLY A 32 -15.52 -0.69 -14.45
N LEU A 33 -16.45 -0.63 -15.42
CA LEU A 33 -17.84 -0.94 -15.17
C LEU A 33 -17.98 -2.44 -14.93
N CYS A 34 -18.82 -2.82 -13.98
CA CYS A 34 -19.04 -4.23 -13.66
C CYS A 34 -19.83 -4.93 -14.77
N PRO A 35 -19.36 -6.07 -15.29
CA PRO A 35 -20.11 -6.80 -16.31
C PRO A 35 -21.28 -7.62 -15.74
N PHE A 36 -21.43 -7.67 -14.42
CA PHE A 36 -22.38 -8.55 -13.75
C PHE A 36 -23.64 -7.84 -13.22
N HIS A 37 -23.75 -6.52 -13.38
CA HIS A 37 -24.94 -5.72 -13.07
C HIS A 37 -24.91 -4.43 -13.89
N ASP A 38 -26.02 -3.74 -13.98
CA ASP A 38 -26.09 -2.44 -14.63
C ASP A 38 -25.30 -1.40 -13.82
N ASP A 39 -24.09 -1.11 -14.29
CA ASP A 39 -23.10 -0.29 -13.59
C ASP A 39 -22.77 0.96 -14.40
N HIS A 40 -23.18 2.09 -13.88
CA HIS A 40 -22.88 3.41 -14.46
C HIS A 40 -21.66 4.09 -13.86
N ASN A 41 -21.08 3.50 -12.81
CA ASN A 41 -19.88 4.03 -12.13
C ASN A 41 -18.87 2.90 -11.92
N PRO A 42 -17.63 3.05 -12.38
CA PRO A 42 -16.61 2.00 -12.25
C PRO A 42 -16.50 1.44 -10.83
N SER A 43 -17.11 0.28 -10.61
CA SER A 43 -17.14 -0.44 -9.33
C SER A 43 -16.43 -1.79 -9.38
N PHE A 44 -16.12 -2.27 -10.57
CA PHE A 44 -15.43 -3.54 -10.80
C PHE A 44 -13.92 -3.36 -10.73
N SER A 45 -13.29 -4.00 -9.76
CA SER A 45 -11.84 -3.93 -9.57
C SER A 45 -11.20 -5.28 -9.80
N ILE A 46 -10.08 -5.28 -10.54
CA ILE A 46 -9.22 -6.44 -10.74
C ILE A 46 -7.86 -6.14 -10.11
N PHE A 47 -7.36 -7.06 -9.31
CA PHE A 47 -6.09 -6.93 -8.62
C PHE A 47 -5.41 -8.28 -8.44
N GLN A 48 -4.08 -8.25 -8.28
CA GLN A 48 -3.31 -9.45 -8.05
C GLN A 48 -3.22 -9.76 -6.56
N THR A 49 -3.42 -11.02 -6.22
CA THR A 49 -3.25 -11.60 -4.88
C THR A 49 -2.10 -12.59 -4.89
N LEU A 50 -1.76 -13.16 -3.74
CA LEU A 50 -0.76 -14.24 -3.64
C LEU A 50 -1.19 -15.51 -4.40
N ASN A 51 -2.49 -15.72 -4.55
CA ASN A 51 -3.08 -16.90 -5.20
C ASN A 51 -3.45 -16.64 -6.68
N GLY A 52 -2.93 -15.56 -7.27
CA GLY A 52 -3.23 -15.17 -8.64
C GLY A 52 -4.11 -13.93 -8.75
N TRP A 53 -4.72 -13.75 -9.91
CA TRP A 53 -5.61 -12.64 -10.20
C TRP A 53 -6.97 -12.82 -9.53
N PHE A 54 -7.50 -11.72 -9.01
CA PHE A 54 -8.79 -11.68 -8.32
C PHE A 54 -9.58 -10.43 -8.73
N PHE A 55 -10.90 -10.55 -8.78
CA PHE A 55 -11.78 -9.40 -8.99
C PHE A 55 -12.74 -9.21 -7.82
N LYS A 56 -13.21 -8.00 -7.66
CA LYS A 56 -14.27 -7.65 -6.71
C LYS A 56 -15.07 -6.46 -7.23
N CYS A 57 -16.38 -6.61 -7.23
CA CYS A 57 -17.30 -5.51 -7.43
C CYS A 57 -17.61 -4.84 -6.10
N TYR A 58 -17.47 -3.52 -6.04
CA TYR A 58 -17.81 -2.68 -4.90
C TYR A 58 -19.13 -1.93 -5.09
N GLY A 59 -19.90 -2.26 -6.13
CA GLY A 59 -21.25 -1.77 -6.34
C GLY A 59 -22.20 -2.30 -5.27
N GLY A 60 -23.10 -1.44 -4.75
CA GLY A 60 -23.84 -1.69 -3.52
C GLY A 60 -24.73 -2.93 -3.49
N SER A 61 -25.22 -3.41 -4.64
CA SER A 61 -26.08 -4.59 -4.74
C SER A 61 -25.41 -5.82 -5.33
N CYS A 62 -24.26 -5.67 -5.99
CA CYS A 62 -23.61 -6.76 -6.72
C CYS A 62 -22.68 -7.60 -5.81
N GLY A 63 -21.67 -6.99 -5.20
CA GLY A 63 -20.74 -7.63 -4.25
C GLY A 63 -19.95 -8.83 -4.81
N ARG A 64 -20.10 -9.19 -6.09
CA ARG A 64 -19.47 -10.37 -6.71
C ARG A 64 -17.96 -10.26 -6.68
N SER A 65 -17.30 -11.39 -6.39
CA SER A 65 -15.86 -11.48 -6.31
C SER A 65 -15.40 -12.89 -6.62
N GLY A 66 -14.15 -13.05 -7.06
CA GLY A 66 -13.58 -14.35 -7.37
C GLY A 66 -12.30 -14.26 -8.17
N ASP A 67 -11.82 -15.40 -8.61
CA ASP A 67 -10.65 -15.51 -9.47
C ASP A 67 -11.01 -15.63 -10.97
N VAL A 68 -10.09 -16.08 -11.81
CA VAL A 68 -10.30 -16.21 -13.26
C VAL A 68 -11.38 -17.24 -13.60
N ILE A 69 -11.53 -18.29 -12.78
CA ILE A 69 -12.53 -19.35 -13.00
C ILE A 69 -13.92 -18.80 -12.66
N ASP A 70 -14.03 -18.11 -11.52
CA ASP A 70 -15.27 -17.47 -11.11
C ASP A 70 -15.71 -16.39 -12.12
N PHE A 71 -14.74 -15.64 -12.67
CA PHE A 71 -15.03 -14.65 -13.70
C PHE A 71 -15.67 -15.28 -14.94
N VAL A 72 -15.04 -16.34 -15.48
CA VAL A 72 -15.57 -17.03 -16.67
C VAL A 72 -16.90 -17.73 -16.35
N GLY A 73 -17.03 -18.35 -15.20
CA GLY A 73 -18.26 -18.95 -14.72
C GLY A 73 -19.41 -17.95 -14.63
N LEU A 74 -19.18 -16.79 -14.04
CA LEU A 74 -20.16 -15.70 -13.97
C LEU A 74 -20.49 -15.11 -15.32
N MET A 75 -19.53 -14.97 -16.23
CA MET A 75 -19.80 -14.52 -17.61
C MET A 75 -20.61 -15.53 -18.40
N ARG A 76 -20.48 -16.83 -18.12
CA ARG A 76 -21.19 -17.92 -18.82
C ARG A 76 -22.56 -18.20 -18.24
N PHE A 77 -22.71 -18.25 -16.91
CA PHE A 77 -23.91 -18.71 -16.20
C PHE A 77 -24.65 -17.60 -15.45
N GLY A 78 -24.07 -16.40 -15.39
CA GLY A 78 -24.68 -15.26 -14.71
C GLY A 78 -24.89 -15.50 -13.22
N GLU A 79 -26.11 -15.22 -12.73
CA GLU A 79 -26.47 -15.42 -11.32
C GLU A 79 -26.53 -16.89 -10.89
N GLY A 80 -26.64 -17.80 -11.84
CA GLY A 80 -26.66 -19.24 -11.58
C GLY A 80 -25.28 -19.87 -11.36
N TRP A 81 -24.17 -19.10 -11.44
CA TRP A 81 -22.84 -19.63 -11.20
C TRP A 81 -22.67 -20.17 -9.79
N ASP A 82 -22.32 -21.46 -9.70
CA ASP A 82 -21.95 -22.12 -8.47
C ASP A 82 -20.62 -22.86 -8.67
N PRO A 83 -19.51 -22.43 -8.03
CA PRO A 83 -18.22 -23.13 -8.12
C PRO A 83 -18.22 -24.52 -7.47
N GLY A 84 -19.25 -24.86 -6.69
CA GLY A 84 -19.46 -26.20 -6.13
C GLY A 84 -20.14 -27.17 -7.12
N ASP A 85 -20.76 -26.68 -8.17
CA ASP A 85 -21.33 -27.49 -9.25
C ASP A 85 -20.22 -28.00 -10.18
N ALA A 86 -20.05 -29.33 -10.23
CA ALA A 86 -18.96 -29.96 -10.97
C ALA A 86 -19.03 -29.74 -12.49
N GLU A 87 -20.22 -29.65 -13.06
CA GLU A 87 -20.40 -29.48 -14.50
C GLU A 87 -20.17 -28.00 -14.90
N MET A 88 -20.67 -27.04 -14.11
CA MET A 88 -20.39 -25.63 -14.32
C MET A 88 -18.89 -25.33 -14.16
N PHE A 89 -18.25 -25.91 -13.16
CA PHE A 89 -16.82 -25.75 -12.91
C PHE A 89 -15.97 -26.31 -14.07
N LYS A 90 -16.30 -27.52 -14.57
CA LYS A 90 -15.63 -28.10 -15.74
C LYS A 90 -15.80 -27.24 -16.99
N GLU A 91 -17.00 -26.70 -17.22
CA GLU A 91 -17.26 -25.83 -18.35
C GLU A 91 -16.46 -24.52 -18.26
N ALA A 92 -16.36 -23.91 -17.09
CA ALA A 92 -15.51 -22.74 -16.88
C ALA A 92 -14.02 -23.03 -17.15
N LEU A 93 -13.52 -24.18 -16.73
CA LEU A 93 -12.16 -24.64 -17.04
C LEU A 93 -11.97 -24.91 -18.53
N ARG A 94 -12.95 -25.52 -19.20
CA ARG A 94 -12.93 -25.76 -20.65
C ARG A 94 -12.83 -24.43 -21.40
N LEU A 95 -13.63 -23.43 -21.05
CA LEU A 95 -13.61 -22.12 -21.67
C LEU A 95 -12.28 -21.38 -21.49
N LEU A 96 -11.61 -21.59 -20.35
CA LEU A 96 -10.26 -21.07 -20.13
C LEU A 96 -9.23 -21.81 -21.01
N GLY A 97 -9.36 -23.13 -21.19
CA GLY A 97 -8.46 -23.93 -22.04
C GLY A 97 -8.63 -23.72 -23.55
N GLU A 98 -9.83 -23.35 -24.01
CA GLU A 98 -10.10 -23.07 -25.42
C GLU A 98 -9.78 -21.61 -25.83
N GLY A 99 -9.51 -20.74 -24.89
CA GLY A 99 -9.15 -19.34 -25.14
C GLY A 99 -7.83 -19.13 -25.89
N ASP A 100 -7.04 -20.17 -26.11
CA ASP A 100 -5.80 -20.17 -26.92
C ASP A 100 -6.04 -20.37 -28.43
N GLY A 101 -7.29 -20.53 -28.87
CA GLY A 101 -7.69 -20.80 -30.24
C GLY A 101 -8.25 -19.57 -30.97
N GLY A 102 -7.41 -18.64 -31.39
CA GLY A 102 -7.69 -17.84 -32.57
C GLY A 102 -8.34 -16.48 -32.44
N VAL A 103 -7.74 -15.55 -31.71
CA VAL A 103 -7.80 -14.15 -32.07
C VAL A 103 -6.36 -13.64 -32.19
N SER A 104 -6.00 -13.29 -33.42
CA SER A 104 -4.69 -12.80 -33.86
C SER A 104 -4.00 -11.89 -32.83
N GLU A 105 -2.86 -12.35 -32.34
CA GLU A 105 -1.91 -11.66 -31.44
C GLU A 105 -1.41 -10.30 -31.96
N LYS A 106 -1.83 -9.86 -33.14
CA LYS A 106 -1.22 -8.73 -33.86
C LYS A 106 -1.81 -7.35 -33.61
N ARG A 107 -2.85 -7.16 -32.79
CA ARG A 107 -3.44 -5.82 -32.63
C ARG A 107 -3.59 -5.27 -31.23
N TYR A 108 -3.33 -6.00 -30.16
CA TYR A 108 -3.45 -5.50 -28.79
C TYR A 108 -2.33 -6.01 -27.85
N ALA A 109 -1.15 -6.17 -28.40
CA ALA A 109 0.07 -6.24 -27.60
C ALA A 109 0.45 -4.85 -27.08
N VAL A 110 -0.43 -4.22 -26.28
CA VAL A 110 0.11 -3.53 -25.12
C VAL A 110 0.42 -4.64 -24.14
N ALA A 111 1.56 -5.26 -24.36
CA ALA A 111 2.12 -6.24 -23.48
C ALA A 111 2.03 -5.69 -22.06
N VAL A 112 1.18 -6.28 -21.23
CA VAL A 112 1.33 -6.25 -19.78
C VAL A 112 2.50 -7.18 -19.50
N THR A 113 3.70 -6.79 -19.94
CA THR A 113 4.94 -7.46 -19.57
C THR A 113 5.17 -7.19 -18.08
N GLU A 114 5.80 -8.12 -17.38
CA GLU A 114 6.26 -7.91 -15.99
C GLU A 114 7.03 -6.61 -15.82
N GLU A 115 7.64 -6.06 -16.87
CA GLU A 115 8.28 -4.75 -16.94
C GLU A 115 7.32 -3.57 -16.69
N ASN A 116 6.01 -3.70 -16.95
CA ASN A 116 5.01 -2.68 -16.64
C ASN A 116 4.50 -2.68 -15.19
N PHE A 117 4.93 -3.64 -14.37
CA PHE A 117 4.82 -3.57 -12.91
C PHE A 117 5.97 -2.80 -12.26
N GLY A 118 6.89 -2.28 -13.08
CA GLY A 118 7.95 -1.40 -12.62
C GLY A 118 7.36 -0.20 -11.89
N TYR A 119 7.93 0.14 -10.77
CA TYR A 119 7.83 1.42 -10.10
C TYR A 119 7.89 2.51 -11.17
N HIS A 120 6.76 3.11 -11.51
CA HIS A 120 6.78 4.36 -12.25
C HIS A 120 7.29 5.40 -11.27
N GLU A 121 8.57 5.71 -11.40
CA GLU A 121 9.14 6.86 -10.70
C GLU A 121 8.26 8.07 -11.02
N PRO A 122 7.79 8.79 -10.01
CA PRO A 122 6.97 9.96 -10.25
C PRO A 122 7.75 10.95 -11.12
N THR A 123 7.09 11.52 -12.11
CA THR A 123 7.70 12.56 -12.96
C THR A 123 8.11 13.76 -12.11
N SER A 124 9.04 14.58 -12.61
CA SER A 124 9.43 15.83 -11.94
C SER A 124 8.24 16.75 -11.63
N SER A 125 7.25 16.79 -12.52
CA SER A 125 6.01 17.55 -12.32
C SER A 125 5.17 17.00 -11.18
N VAL A 126 5.08 15.69 -11.02
CA VAL A 126 4.37 15.03 -9.92
C VAL A 126 5.09 15.28 -8.60
N ARG A 127 6.42 15.12 -8.57
CA ARG A 127 7.23 15.41 -7.36
C ARG A 127 7.11 16.87 -6.93
N PHE A 128 7.11 17.80 -7.87
CA PHE A 128 6.88 19.22 -7.57
C PHE A 128 5.53 19.44 -6.89
N LEU A 129 4.44 18.82 -7.36
CA LEU A 129 3.13 18.90 -6.72
C LEU A 129 3.12 18.27 -5.32
N TRP A 130 3.83 17.16 -5.14
CA TRP A 130 4.00 16.56 -3.81
C TRP A 130 4.78 17.46 -2.86
N ASP A 131 5.82 18.13 -3.34
CA ASP A 131 6.59 19.08 -2.53
C ASP A 131 5.75 20.26 -2.06
N ILE A 132 4.92 20.84 -2.95
CA ILE A 132 3.97 21.90 -2.59
C ILE A 132 2.97 21.38 -1.55
N ALA A 133 2.38 20.20 -1.78
CA ALA A 133 1.40 19.63 -0.88
C ALA A 133 2.00 19.39 0.51
N LEU A 134 3.16 18.76 0.59
CA LEU A 134 3.86 18.48 1.84
C LEU A 134 4.24 19.75 2.60
N SER A 135 4.65 20.81 1.90
CA SER A 135 4.97 22.10 2.51
C SER A 135 3.72 22.77 3.12
N LEU A 136 2.61 22.72 2.37
CA LEU A 136 1.34 23.25 2.85
C LEU A 136 0.78 22.45 4.03
N TYR A 137 0.84 21.12 3.96
CA TYR A 137 0.40 20.24 5.05
C TYR A 137 1.26 20.45 6.32
N ALA A 138 2.57 20.68 6.16
CA ALA A 138 3.44 21.00 7.29
C ALA A 138 3.04 22.34 7.94
N GLU A 139 2.73 23.36 7.16
CA GLU A 139 2.19 24.64 7.67
C GLU A 139 0.84 24.42 8.40
N ARG A 140 -0.07 23.60 7.84
CA ARG A 140 -1.34 23.32 8.48
C ARG A 140 -1.18 22.57 9.80
N LEU A 141 -0.17 21.68 9.89
CA LEU A 141 0.14 20.98 11.14
C LEU A 141 0.54 21.95 12.25
N THR A 142 1.35 22.99 11.96
CA THR A 142 1.75 23.97 12.99
C THR A 142 0.58 24.78 13.54
N LYS A 143 -0.54 24.84 12.81
CA LYS A 143 -1.76 25.55 13.17
C LYS A 143 -2.83 24.65 13.79
N ASN A 144 -2.57 23.36 13.93
CA ASN A 144 -3.52 22.37 14.49
C ASN A 144 -2.95 21.74 15.75
N GLU A 145 -3.37 22.27 16.92
CA GLU A 145 -2.88 21.83 18.22
C GLU A 145 -3.15 20.36 18.50
N ASP A 146 -4.32 19.85 18.11
CA ASP A 146 -4.70 18.45 18.38
C ASP A 146 -3.85 17.47 17.58
N ALA A 147 -3.57 17.79 16.31
CA ALA A 147 -2.70 16.99 15.47
C ALA A 147 -1.25 17.01 16.00
N LEU A 148 -0.76 18.19 16.43
CA LEU A 148 0.56 18.32 17.06
C LEU A 148 0.63 17.56 18.38
N ARG A 149 -0.35 17.75 19.26
CA ARG A 149 -0.44 17.03 20.55
C ARG A 149 -0.44 15.54 20.35
N TYR A 150 -1.20 15.03 19.38
CA TYR A 150 -1.21 13.62 19.05
C TYR A 150 0.18 13.10 18.65
N LEU A 151 0.94 13.84 17.83
CA LEU A 151 2.27 13.41 17.40
C LEU A 151 3.32 13.51 18.52
N ILE A 152 3.34 14.62 19.24
CA ILE A 152 4.38 14.93 20.22
C ILE A 152 4.12 14.28 21.57
N GLU A 153 2.89 14.42 22.12
CA GLU A 153 2.55 13.88 23.42
C GLU A 153 2.01 12.46 23.31
N GLY A 154 1.06 12.23 22.41
CA GLY A 154 0.41 10.94 22.25
C GLY A 154 1.30 9.87 21.65
N ARG A 155 2.13 10.24 20.65
CA ARG A 155 3.06 9.32 19.97
C ARG A 155 4.51 9.48 20.43
N ARG A 156 4.84 10.52 21.18
CA ARG A 156 6.19 10.90 21.63
C ARG A 156 7.23 10.96 20.50
N LEU A 157 6.78 11.33 19.27
CA LEU A 157 7.68 11.42 18.13
C LEU A 157 8.59 12.63 18.24
N PRO A 158 9.92 12.46 18.10
CA PRO A 158 10.87 13.58 18.13
C PRO A 158 10.61 14.58 16.99
N HIS A 159 10.76 15.87 17.24
CA HIS A 159 10.65 16.92 16.22
C HIS A 159 11.57 16.69 15.01
N ALA A 160 12.78 16.14 15.24
CA ALA A 160 13.71 15.80 14.17
C ALA A 160 13.11 14.78 13.19
N LEU A 161 12.35 13.80 13.71
CA LEU A 161 11.66 12.79 12.92
C LEU A 161 10.51 13.42 12.13
N LEU A 162 9.71 14.31 12.74
CA LEU A 162 8.65 15.02 12.06
C LEU A 162 9.18 15.83 10.88
N ARG A 163 10.30 16.53 11.03
CA ARG A 163 10.95 17.29 9.95
C ARG A 163 11.52 16.37 8.86
N ARG A 164 12.20 15.28 9.26
CA ARG A 164 12.82 14.34 8.30
C ARG A 164 11.82 13.75 7.33
N TYR A 165 10.66 13.34 7.82
CA TYR A 165 9.61 12.69 7.03
C TYR A 165 8.48 13.65 6.64
N ARG A 166 8.71 14.97 6.78
CA ARG A 166 7.81 16.04 6.33
C ARG A 166 6.38 15.84 6.83
N PHE A 167 6.23 15.62 8.13
CA PHE A 167 4.91 15.47 8.73
C PHE A 167 4.07 16.73 8.54
N GLY A 168 2.80 16.53 8.23
CA GLY A 168 1.82 17.58 8.00
C GLY A 168 0.43 17.15 8.43
N PHE A 169 -0.53 18.03 8.20
CA PHE A 169 -1.94 17.78 8.45
C PHE A 169 -2.79 18.34 7.32
N CYS A 170 -3.69 17.54 6.78
CA CYS A 170 -4.72 17.98 5.87
C CYS A 170 -6.04 18.08 6.63
N PRO A 171 -6.58 19.29 6.85
CA PRO A 171 -7.81 19.49 7.63
C PRO A 171 -9.04 18.85 6.97
N PRO A 172 -10.14 18.63 7.73
CA PRO A 172 -11.39 18.07 7.20
C PRO A 172 -11.98 18.85 6.03
N GLU A 173 -11.87 20.19 6.06
CA GLU A 173 -12.32 21.10 5.01
C GLU A 173 -11.36 21.17 3.80
N GLY A 174 -10.20 20.52 3.89
CA GLY A 174 -9.12 20.58 2.92
C GLY A 174 -8.09 21.67 3.22
N SER A 175 -6.92 21.56 2.59
CA SER A 175 -5.76 22.43 2.87
C SER A 175 -5.72 23.71 2.04
N ASN A 176 -6.63 23.90 1.07
CA ASN A 176 -6.57 24.91 0.01
C ASN A 176 -5.45 24.68 -1.03
N LEU A 177 -4.92 23.48 -1.12
CA LEU A 177 -3.86 23.12 -2.08
C LEU A 177 -4.23 23.49 -3.51
N ARG A 178 -5.50 23.32 -3.92
CA ARG A 178 -5.99 23.70 -5.26
C ARG A 178 -5.80 25.19 -5.59
N VAL A 179 -5.89 26.05 -4.57
CA VAL A 179 -5.71 27.49 -4.75
C VAL A 179 -4.23 27.80 -4.95
N LEU A 180 -3.40 27.23 -4.09
CA LEU A 180 -1.95 27.42 -4.14
C LEU A 180 -1.36 26.97 -5.48
N VAL A 181 -1.72 25.80 -5.98
CA VAL A 181 -1.12 25.26 -7.22
C VAL A 181 -1.55 26.01 -8.47
N ARG A 182 -2.69 26.69 -8.46
CA ARG A 182 -3.09 27.59 -9.56
C ARG A 182 -2.10 28.73 -9.78
N MET A 183 -1.45 29.22 -8.71
CA MET A 183 -0.40 30.23 -8.80
C MET A 183 0.83 29.75 -9.59
N PHE A 184 1.00 28.43 -9.70
CA PHE A 184 2.04 27.78 -10.51
C PHE A 184 1.51 27.28 -11.86
N GLY A 185 0.37 27.80 -12.34
CA GLY A 185 -0.23 27.41 -13.63
C GLY A 185 -0.77 25.97 -13.68
N LYS A 186 -0.91 25.29 -12.54
CA LYS A 186 -1.38 23.91 -12.47
C LYS A 186 -2.90 23.82 -12.37
N LYS A 187 -3.47 22.76 -12.96
CA LYS A 187 -4.90 22.54 -13.02
C LYS A 187 -5.32 21.40 -12.06
N MET A 188 -6.63 21.26 -11.85
CA MET A 188 -7.19 20.17 -11.03
C MET A 188 -6.82 18.78 -11.56
N GLY A 189 -6.73 18.62 -12.88
CA GLY A 189 -6.27 17.37 -13.50
C GLY A 189 -4.86 16.96 -13.10
N ASP A 190 -3.95 17.92 -12.95
CA ASP A 190 -2.57 17.67 -12.50
C ASP A 190 -2.55 17.15 -11.07
N LEU A 191 -3.38 17.74 -10.19
CA LEU A 191 -3.52 17.31 -8.80
C LEU A 191 -4.16 15.92 -8.68
N ALA A 192 -5.16 15.62 -9.52
CA ALA A 192 -5.78 14.30 -9.59
C ALA A 192 -4.78 13.26 -10.13
N TYR A 193 -4.02 13.61 -11.16
CA TYR A 193 -2.95 12.77 -11.70
C TYR A 193 -1.85 12.50 -10.66
N ALA A 194 -1.47 13.50 -9.88
CA ALA A 194 -0.51 13.35 -8.77
C ALA A 194 -1.07 12.58 -7.56
N GLY A 195 -2.32 12.11 -7.60
CA GLY A 195 -2.95 11.33 -6.53
C GLY A 195 -3.41 12.14 -5.31
N LEU A 196 -3.32 13.48 -5.38
CA LEU A 196 -3.64 14.38 -4.29
C LEU A 196 -5.14 14.74 -4.20
N PHE A 197 -5.86 14.57 -5.32
CA PHE A 197 -7.30 14.80 -5.41
C PHE A 197 -8.02 13.63 -6.07
N ARG A 198 -9.27 13.44 -5.72
CA ARG A 198 -10.14 12.42 -6.29
C ARG A 198 -11.49 13.02 -6.70
N PRO A 199 -12.13 12.47 -7.74
CA PRO A 199 -13.51 12.84 -8.07
C PRO A 199 -14.43 12.65 -6.86
N SER A 200 -15.27 13.63 -6.63
CA SER A 200 -16.26 13.62 -5.54
C SER A 200 -17.62 13.16 -6.06
N LYS A 201 -18.30 12.34 -5.27
CA LYS A 201 -19.70 11.99 -5.49
C LYS A 201 -20.66 12.95 -4.75
N ARG A 202 -20.13 13.93 -3.99
CA ARG A 202 -20.95 14.89 -3.23
C ARG A 202 -21.45 15.99 -4.15
N PRO A 203 -22.73 16.38 -4.06
CA PRO A 203 -23.24 17.56 -4.78
C PRO A 203 -22.42 18.81 -4.47
N GLY A 204 -22.18 19.64 -5.48
CA GLY A 204 -21.47 20.92 -5.34
C GLY A 204 -19.94 20.86 -5.36
N SER A 205 -19.33 19.68 -5.42
CA SER A 205 -17.87 19.57 -5.55
C SER A 205 -17.48 18.46 -6.52
N ALA A 206 -16.79 18.81 -7.60
CA ALA A 206 -16.29 17.83 -8.58
C ALA A 206 -15.12 16.98 -8.05
N TYR A 207 -14.36 17.49 -7.08
CA TYR A 207 -13.19 16.83 -6.50
C TYR A 207 -13.09 17.11 -5.01
N TYR A 208 -12.48 16.17 -4.27
CA TYR A 208 -12.07 16.35 -2.88
C TYR A 208 -10.57 16.07 -2.72
N GLU A 209 -9.95 16.70 -1.73
CA GLU A 209 -8.56 16.48 -1.39
C GLU A 209 -8.41 15.12 -0.70
N PHE A 210 -7.50 14.26 -1.22
CA PHE A 210 -7.49 12.84 -0.89
C PHE A 210 -7.11 12.55 0.56
N PHE A 211 -6.24 13.38 1.14
CA PHE A 211 -5.77 13.20 2.51
C PHE A 211 -6.56 13.99 3.56
N TYR A 212 -7.75 14.52 3.22
CA TYR A 212 -8.55 15.27 4.18
C TYR A 212 -8.71 14.53 5.52
N ASP A 213 -8.72 15.28 6.63
CA ASP A 213 -8.79 14.78 8.01
C ASP A 213 -7.70 13.75 8.36
N ARG A 214 -6.42 14.05 7.93
CA ARG A 214 -5.31 13.12 8.17
C ARG A 214 -4.01 13.83 8.49
N ILE A 215 -3.25 13.21 9.37
CA ILE A 215 -1.80 13.41 9.44
C ILE A 215 -1.21 12.88 8.15
N THR A 216 -0.35 13.67 7.52
CA THR A 216 0.40 13.28 6.33
C THR A 216 1.89 13.13 6.66
N PHE A 217 2.60 12.28 5.92
CA PHE A 217 4.05 12.16 5.97
C PHE A 217 4.57 11.54 4.67
N ALA A 218 5.84 11.74 4.37
CA ALA A 218 6.45 11.22 3.16
C ALA A 218 7.38 10.03 3.44
N ASP A 219 7.42 9.04 2.54
CA ASP A 219 8.63 8.27 2.33
C ASP A 219 9.56 9.09 1.45
N VAL A 220 10.84 9.13 1.78
CA VAL A 220 11.82 9.98 1.10
C VAL A 220 13.02 9.17 0.64
N ASP A 221 13.64 9.63 -0.44
CA ASP A 221 14.93 9.09 -0.89
C ASP A 221 16.11 9.66 -0.06
N TYR A 222 17.34 9.28 -0.42
CA TYR A 222 18.55 9.77 0.23
C TYR A 222 18.72 11.30 0.14
N HIS A 223 18.22 11.92 -0.94
CA HIS A 223 18.24 13.37 -1.14
C HIS A 223 17.04 14.09 -0.51
N ARG A 224 16.19 13.36 0.26
CA ARG A 224 14.95 13.84 0.88
C ARG A 224 13.83 14.22 -0.11
N ASN A 225 13.92 13.79 -1.36
CA ASN A 225 12.80 13.92 -2.29
C ASN A 225 11.69 12.95 -1.90
N PRO A 226 10.41 13.35 -1.99
CA PRO A 226 9.31 12.46 -1.69
C PRO A 226 9.20 11.37 -2.77
N ARG A 227 9.15 10.12 -2.32
CA ARG A 227 8.85 8.93 -3.13
C ARG A 227 7.38 8.63 -3.14
N THR A 228 6.70 8.93 -2.07
CA THR A 228 5.25 8.86 -1.90
C THR A 228 4.81 9.65 -0.67
N ILE A 229 3.51 9.88 -0.56
CA ILE A 229 2.88 10.48 0.61
C ILE A 229 1.93 9.46 1.22
N PHE A 230 1.94 9.38 2.54
CA PHE A 230 0.99 8.62 3.33
C PHE A 230 0.10 9.56 4.14
N GLY A 231 -1.13 9.14 4.34
CA GLY A 231 -2.07 9.78 5.26
C GLY A 231 -2.48 8.82 6.37
N ARG A 232 -2.42 9.25 7.62
CA ARG A 232 -2.89 8.51 8.80
C ARG A 232 -4.07 9.23 9.44
N SER A 233 -5.19 8.53 9.68
CA SER A 233 -6.32 9.08 10.43
C SER A 233 -5.93 9.37 11.88
N LEU A 234 -6.44 10.48 12.42
CA LEU A 234 -6.38 10.76 13.84
C LEU A 234 -7.28 9.80 14.64
N PRO A 235 -7.01 9.58 15.94
CA PRO A 235 -7.97 8.92 16.82
C PRO A 235 -9.31 9.67 16.82
N GLY A 236 -10.42 8.93 16.77
CA GLY A 236 -11.76 9.53 16.70
C GLY A 236 -12.21 9.98 15.31
N SER A 237 -11.34 9.96 14.30
CA SER A 237 -11.73 10.21 12.90
C SER A 237 -12.71 9.14 12.41
N GLN A 238 -13.76 9.56 11.69
CA GLN A 238 -14.74 8.66 11.06
C GLN A 238 -14.19 7.95 9.81
N SER A 239 -12.92 8.10 9.52
CA SER A 239 -12.28 7.50 8.36
C SER A 239 -12.18 5.98 8.49
N ARG A 240 -12.66 5.24 7.48
CA ARG A 240 -12.64 3.77 7.43
C ARG A 240 -11.24 3.16 7.39
N SER A 241 -10.24 3.89 6.94
CA SER A 241 -8.87 3.38 6.75
C SER A 241 -7.89 4.11 7.66
N LYS A 242 -7.16 3.37 8.48
CA LYS A 242 -6.10 3.91 9.36
C LYS A 242 -4.98 4.57 8.55
N TYR A 243 -4.56 3.96 7.44
CA TYR A 243 -3.55 4.49 6.53
C TYR A 243 -4.05 4.55 5.09
N LEU A 244 -3.71 5.64 4.40
CA LEU A 244 -3.85 5.79 2.96
C LEU A 244 -2.45 6.01 2.35
N GLY A 245 -2.21 5.47 1.16
CA GLY A 245 -1.12 5.89 0.27
C GLY A 245 -1.70 6.71 -0.87
N LEU A 246 -0.85 7.41 -1.62
CA LEU A 246 -1.26 8.20 -2.77
C LEU A 246 -2.13 7.40 -3.74
N ALA A 247 -3.19 8.03 -4.19
CA ALA A 247 -4.11 7.42 -5.13
C ALA A 247 -3.46 7.27 -6.52
N GLY A 248 -3.50 6.06 -7.08
CA GLY A 248 -2.91 5.78 -8.41
C GLY A 248 -1.41 5.48 -8.38
N PHE A 249 -0.75 5.57 -7.22
CA PHE A 249 0.65 5.22 -7.07
C PHE A 249 0.83 3.97 -6.20
N PRO A 250 1.76 3.07 -6.54
CA PRO A 250 2.08 1.93 -5.71
C PRO A 250 2.68 2.42 -4.38
N LYS A 251 2.35 1.73 -3.29
CA LYS A 251 3.02 1.99 -2.01
C LYS A 251 4.43 1.37 -2.10
N PRO A 252 5.50 2.12 -1.86
CA PRO A 252 6.84 1.55 -1.80
C PRO A 252 7.04 0.73 -0.52
N VAL A 253 8.12 -0.06 -0.48
CA VAL A 253 8.69 -0.48 0.80
C VAL A 253 9.26 0.77 1.46
N PHE A 254 8.66 1.19 2.58
CA PHE A 254 9.05 2.40 3.28
C PHE A 254 10.50 2.31 3.78
N GLY A 255 11.27 3.37 3.63
CA GLY A 255 12.64 3.47 4.11
C GLY A 255 13.70 2.71 3.28
N LEU A 256 13.31 2.00 2.23
CA LEU A 256 14.22 1.15 1.46
C LEU A 256 15.34 1.94 0.76
N ASP A 257 15.08 3.17 0.34
CA ASP A 257 16.07 4.02 -0.36
C ASP A 257 16.93 4.85 0.60
N THR A 258 16.63 4.81 1.89
CA THR A 258 17.44 5.48 2.93
C THR A 258 18.22 4.51 3.79
N LEU A 259 18.33 3.24 3.38
CA LEU A 259 19.10 2.25 4.12
C LEU A 259 20.58 2.63 4.19
N SER A 260 21.14 2.59 5.40
CA SER A 260 22.58 2.69 5.62
C SER A 260 23.32 1.59 4.86
N ALA A 261 24.62 1.79 4.58
CA ALA A 261 25.42 0.86 3.78
C ALA A 261 25.66 -0.50 4.45
N SER A 262 25.57 -0.62 5.77
CA SER A 262 25.95 -1.81 6.53
C SER A 262 24.95 -2.16 7.65
N GLY A 263 25.13 -3.32 8.27
CA GLY A 263 24.35 -3.82 9.40
C GLY A 263 23.06 -4.54 9.00
N PRO A 264 22.37 -5.15 9.99
CA PRO A 264 21.08 -5.80 9.77
C PRO A 264 20.01 -4.80 9.36
N VAL A 265 19.00 -5.25 8.66
CA VAL A 265 17.82 -4.46 8.27
C VAL A 265 16.62 -4.99 9.03
N PHE A 266 15.98 -4.13 9.82
CA PHE A 266 14.78 -4.46 10.57
C PHE A 266 13.55 -4.27 9.69
N LEU A 267 12.75 -5.33 9.52
CA LEU A 267 11.51 -5.32 8.76
C LEU A 267 10.32 -5.15 9.69
N MET A 268 9.53 -4.11 9.48
CA MET A 268 8.40 -3.73 10.31
C MET A 268 7.07 -3.68 9.52
N GLU A 269 5.95 -3.75 10.23
CA GLU A 269 4.63 -3.64 9.61
C GLU A 269 4.30 -2.20 9.22
N GLY A 270 4.59 -1.26 10.09
CA GLY A 270 4.17 0.13 9.96
C GLY A 270 5.31 1.13 9.77
N PRO A 271 5.06 2.21 8.98
CA PRO A 271 6.09 3.22 8.70
C PRO A 271 6.59 3.93 9.96
N ILE A 272 5.72 4.22 10.95
CA ILE A 272 6.12 4.93 12.17
C ILE A 272 7.15 4.11 12.96
N ASN A 273 6.97 2.80 13.09
CA ASN A 273 7.92 1.92 13.75
C ASN A 273 9.28 1.92 13.01
N ALA A 274 9.26 1.88 11.68
CA ALA A 274 10.49 2.00 10.89
C ALA A 274 11.17 3.36 11.06
N MET A 275 10.41 4.46 11.09
CA MET A 275 10.94 5.79 11.34
C MET A 275 11.64 5.91 12.70
N ILE A 276 11.05 5.33 13.76
CA ILE A 276 11.61 5.30 15.10
C ILE A 276 12.95 4.52 15.10
N CYS A 277 12.95 3.34 14.51
CA CYS A 277 14.14 2.50 14.39
C CYS A 277 15.27 3.20 13.60
N LEU A 278 14.92 3.85 12.48
CA LEU A 278 15.84 4.67 11.68
C LEU A 278 16.37 5.89 12.47
N HIS A 279 15.55 6.47 13.34
CA HIS A 279 15.94 7.59 14.21
C HIS A 279 16.96 7.15 15.26
N TRP A 280 16.87 5.92 15.75
CA TRP A 280 17.85 5.29 16.65
C TRP A 280 19.11 4.77 15.94
N GLY A 281 19.31 5.12 14.67
CA GLY A 281 20.51 4.77 13.90
C GLY A 281 20.53 3.37 13.30
N HIS A 282 19.45 2.59 13.43
CA HIS A 282 19.34 1.27 12.82
C HIS A 282 18.74 1.32 11.41
N ALA A 283 19.17 0.43 10.55
CA ALA A 283 18.55 0.28 9.23
C ALA A 283 17.18 -0.40 9.37
N ALA A 284 16.13 0.24 8.89
CA ALA A 284 14.78 -0.30 8.98
C ALA A 284 13.96 -0.01 7.72
N ILE A 285 13.03 -0.92 7.42
CA ILE A 285 12.05 -0.82 6.34
C ILE A 285 10.67 -1.22 6.85
N ALA A 286 9.61 -0.75 6.18
CA ALA A 286 8.25 -1.20 6.49
C ALA A 286 7.45 -1.53 5.22
N LEU A 287 6.57 -2.54 5.34
CA LEU A 287 5.72 -3.01 4.24
C LEU A 287 4.45 -2.18 4.04
N THR A 288 4.13 -1.30 4.99
CA THR A 288 2.92 -0.43 4.95
C THR A 288 1.60 -1.20 4.81
N GLY A 289 1.56 -2.43 5.29
CA GLY A 289 0.41 -3.34 5.29
C GLY A 289 0.84 -4.78 5.55
N THR A 290 -0.11 -5.63 5.91
CA THR A 290 0.13 -7.04 6.28
C THR A 290 0.45 -7.94 5.09
N CYS A 291 0.15 -7.50 3.85
CA CYS A 291 0.32 -8.29 2.63
C CYS A 291 1.32 -7.61 1.68
N PRO A 292 2.59 -8.05 1.63
CA PRO A 292 3.54 -7.55 0.66
C PRO A 292 3.15 -8.01 -0.76
N SER A 293 3.42 -7.17 -1.75
CA SER A 293 3.30 -7.56 -3.16
C SER A 293 4.60 -8.18 -3.67
N GLN A 294 4.54 -8.85 -4.83
CA GLN A 294 5.74 -9.36 -5.50
C GLN A 294 6.79 -8.26 -5.72
N ALA A 295 6.37 -7.05 -6.11
CA ALA A 295 7.29 -5.92 -6.27
C ALA A 295 7.98 -5.53 -4.94
N HIS A 296 7.28 -5.61 -3.79
CA HIS A 296 7.92 -5.40 -2.48
C HIS A 296 8.96 -6.48 -2.19
N ILE A 297 8.62 -7.74 -2.43
CA ILE A 297 9.52 -8.88 -2.19
C ILE A 297 10.76 -8.76 -3.06
N GLN A 298 10.58 -8.48 -4.35
CA GLN A 298 11.69 -8.27 -5.29
C GLN A 298 12.59 -7.12 -4.86
N ALA A 299 12.03 -5.96 -4.50
CA ALA A 299 12.78 -4.80 -4.05
C ALA A 299 13.59 -5.09 -2.77
N ILE A 300 13.01 -5.83 -1.81
CA ILE A 300 13.72 -6.27 -0.61
C ILE A 300 14.85 -7.23 -0.96
N ARG A 301 14.59 -8.22 -1.82
CA ARG A 301 15.63 -9.17 -2.27
C ARG A 301 16.79 -8.46 -2.93
N GLU A 302 16.52 -7.53 -3.83
CA GLU A 302 17.57 -6.78 -4.55
C GLU A 302 18.39 -5.88 -3.62
N LYS A 303 17.73 -5.12 -2.75
CA LYS A 303 18.43 -4.10 -1.94
C LYS A 303 18.92 -4.60 -0.58
N VAL A 304 18.43 -5.74 -0.11
CA VAL A 304 18.82 -6.31 1.19
C VAL A 304 19.48 -7.67 1.02
N VAL A 305 18.75 -8.67 0.50
CA VAL A 305 19.21 -10.06 0.46
C VAL A 305 20.42 -10.25 -0.47
N ARG A 306 20.36 -9.75 -1.71
CA ARG A 306 21.48 -9.83 -2.67
C ARG A 306 22.73 -9.10 -2.20
N ARG A 307 22.57 -8.10 -1.32
CA ARG A 307 23.68 -7.40 -0.66
C ARG A 307 24.17 -8.13 0.59
N LYS A 308 23.76 -9.37 0.80
CA LYS A 308 24.13 -10.24 1.94
C LYS A 308 23.83 -9.59 3.31
N ARG A 309 22.82 -8.72 3.37
CA ARG A 309 22.40 -8.12 4.64
C ARG A 309 21.40 -9.04 5.32
N LYS A 310 21.53 -9.12 6.64
CA LYS A 310 20.58 -9.86 7.49
C LYS A 310 19.25 -9.10 7.54
N LEU A 311 18.15 -9.79 7.26
CA LEU A 311 16.79 -9.24 7.35
C LEU A 311 16.12 -9.78 8.62
N VAL A 312 15.82 -8.91 9.57
CA VAL A 312 15.29 -9.26 10.89
C VAL A 312 13.88 -8.68 11.05
N PRO A 313 12.83 -9.51 11.10
CA PRO A 313 11.49 -9.00 11.35
C PRO A 313 11.33 -8.53 12.80
N VAL A 314 10.65 -7.37 12.97
CA VAL A 314 10.18 -6.85 14.25
C VAL A 314 8.67 -6.71 14.13
N ILE A 315 7.95 -7.64 14.73
CA ILE A 315 6.49 -7.73 14.62
C ILE A 315 5.80 -7.08 15.80
N ASP A 316 4.57 -6.66 15.57
CA ASP A 316 3.68 -6.20 16.63
C ASP A 316 3.31 -7.37 17.55
N ASN A 317 3.27 -7.14 18.87
CA ASN A 317 2.93 -8.14 19.89
C ASN A 317 1.42 -8.42 19.93
N ASP A 318 0.85 -8.85 18.79
CA ASP A 318 -0.53 -9.25 18.69
C ASP A 318 -0.74 -10.39 17.68
N GLN A 319 -1.99 -10.84 17.56
CA GLN A 319 -2.34 -11.91 16.63
C GLN A 319 -2.10 -11.50 15.16
N ALA A 320 -2.33 -10.24 14.80
CA ALA A 320 -2.10 -9.75 13.43
C ALA A 320 -0.61 -9.81 13.06
N GLY A 321 0.29 -9.43 14.00
CA GLY A 321 1.74 -9.53 13.83
C GLY A 321 2.21 -10.97 13.66
N THR A 322 1.63 -11.91 14.41
CA THR A 322 1.93 -13.35 14.25
C THR A 322 1.53 -13.85 12.86
N VAL A 323 0.35 -13.48 12.38
CA VAL A 323 -0.11 -13.84 11.03
C VAL A 323 0.76 -13.17 9.95
N ALA A 324 1.13 -11.90 10.14
CA ALA A 324 2.03 -11.20 9.22
C ALA A 324 3.39 -11.90 9.13
N LEU A 325 3.98 -12.30 10.26
CA LEU A 325 5.26 -13.02 10.30
C LEU A 325 5.21 -14.34 9.51
N SER A 326 4.13 -15.12 9.67
CA SER A 326 4.00 -16.41 8.96
C SER A 326 4.00 -16.18 7.44
N ARG A 327 3.23 -15.20 6.96
CA ARG A 327 3.21 -14.82 5.53
C ARG A 327 4.55 -14.31 5.03
N TRP A 328 5.23 -13.49 5.83
CA TRP A 328 6.53 -12.95 5.44
C TRP A 328 7.58 -14.05 5.32
N ARG A 329 7.54 -15.06 6.20
CA ARG A 329 8.44 -16.23 6.12
C ARG A 329 8.24 -17.06 4.86
N GLU A 330 7.01 -17.24 4.42
CA GLU A 330 6.71 -17.91 3.14
C GLU A 330 7.30 -17.16 1.94
N LEU A 331 7.23 -15.84 1.96
CA LEU A 331 7.64 -14.96 0.86
C LEU A 331 9.13 -14.58 0.88
N LEU A 332 9.71 -14.53 2.08
CA LEU A 332 11.10 -14.14 2.36
C LEU A 332 11.73 -15.19 3.31
N PRO A 333 11.93 -16.43 2.86
CA PRO A 333 12.49 -17.49 3.71
C PRO A 333 13.91 -17.16 4.21
N GLU A 334 14.56 -16.17 3.58
CA GLU A 334 15.89 -15.66 3.97
C GLU A 334 15.88 -14.82 5.26
N MET A 335 14.70 -14.49 5.81
CA MET A 335 14.59 -13.74 7.05
C MET A 335 15.12 -14.56 8.23
N LEU A 336 15.76 -13.85 9.14
CA LEU A 336 16.18 -14.39 10.42
C LEU A 336 14.99 -14.54 11.40
N PRO A 337 15.18 -15.23 12.53
CA PRO A 337 14.19 -15.23 13.59
C PRO A 337 13.75 -13.81 13.98
N PRO A 338 12.49 -13.60 14.40
CA PRO A 338 12.03 -12.25 14.74
C PRO A 338 12.73 -11.72 16.00
N LEU A 339 13.01 -10.44 16.03
CA LEU A 339 13.34 -9.73 17.23
C LEU A 339 12.03 -9.40 17.96
N LEU A 340 11.86 -10.00 19.14
CA LEU A 340 10.66 -9.83 19.95
C LEU A 340 10.80 -8.65 20.88
N LEU A 341 9.82 -7.76 20.91
CA LEU A 341 9.71 -6.69 21.88
C LEU A 341 9.23 -7.25 23.23
N PRO A 342 9.59 -6.63 24.38
CA PRO A 342 9.03 -7.03 25.66
C PRO A 342 7.53 -6.75 25.68
N ALA A 343 6.74 -7.63 26.28
CA ALA A 343 5.30 -7.43 26.37
C ALA A 343 4.92 -6.23 27.26
N GLN A 344 5.78 -5.87 28.22
CA GLN A 344 5.58 -4.78 29.15
C GLN A 344 6.90 -4.08 29.52
N VAL A 345 6.88 -2.76 29.67
CA VAL A 345 8.02 -1.94 30.12
C VAL A 345 7.49 -0.83 31.04
N ASP A 346 8.08 -0.67 32.20
CA ASP A 346 7.70 0.35 33.21
C ASP A 346 6.18 0.36 33.53
N GLY A 347 5.54 -0.83 33.53
CA GLY A 347 4.08 -0.98 33.76
C GLY A 347 3.20 -0.79 32.54
N TYR A 348 3.73 -0.36 31.41
CA TYR A 348 3.00 -0.14 30.17
C TYR A 348 3.04 -1.38 29.26
N GLN A 349 1.91 -1.73 28.67
CA GLN A 349 1.85 -2.76 27.61
C GLN A 349 2.57 -2.24 26.35
N VAL A 350 3.42 -3.06 25.75
CA VAL A 350 4.19 -2.74 24.55
C VAL A 350 3.72 -3.65 23.43
N LYS A 351 2.92 -3.10 22.53
CA LYS A 351 2.48 -3.79 21.33
C LYS A 351 3.51 -3.66 20.20
N ASP A 352 3.99 -2.45 19.98
CA ASP A 352 4.89 -2.11 18.88
C ASP A 352 6.05 -1.19 19.34
N LEU A 353 6.91 -0.80 18.41
CA LEU A 353 8.07 0.04 18.73
C LEU A 353 7.68 1.45 19.19
N ASN A 354 6.55 1.97 18.71
CA ASN A 354 6.03 3.24 19.19
C ASN A 354 5.50 3.14 20.62
N ASP A 355 4.87 2.04 20.99
CA ASP A 355 4.46 1.81 22.38
C ASP A 355 5.68 1.72 23.31
N LEU A 356 6.77 1.09 22.86
CA LEU A 356 8.04 1.10 23.60
C LEU A 356 8.56 2.52 23.81
N LEU A 357 8.50 3.38 22.77
CA LEU A 357 8.90 4.79 22.87
C LEU A 357 8.01 5.56 23.86
N ILE A 358 6.72 5.24 23.93
CA ILE A 358 5.77 5.84 24.87
C ILE A 358 6.03 5.34 26.29
N ALA A 359 6.32 4.05 26.46
CA ALA A 359 6.46 3.42 27.77
C ALA A 359 7.66 3.99 28.56
N THR A 360 8.80 4.24 27.91
CA THR A 360 10.00 4.63 28.63
C THR A 360 10.87 5.64 27.90
N LYS A 361 11.52 6.54 28.63
CA LYS A 361 12.55 7.44 28.10
C LYS A 361 13.84 6.69 27.67
N LYS A 362 13.98 5.42 28.06
CA LYS A 362 15.12 4.55 27.73
C LYS A 362 14.83 3.61 26.56
N ALA A 363 13.80 3.87 25.78
CA ALA A 363 13.32 2.99 24.70
C ALA A 363 14.44 2.57 23.73
N GLU A 364 15.25 3.51 23.27
CA GLU A 364 16.40 3.26 22.40
C GLU A 364 17.40 2.26 23.06
N LYS A 365 17.76 2.47 24.32
CA LYS A 365 18.67 1.56 25.06
C LYS A 365 18.07 0.16 25.21
N VAL A 366 16.75 0.08 25.47
CA VAL A 366 16.04 -1.20 25.56
C VAL A 366 16.12 -1.92 24.21
N PHE A 367 15.85 -1.21 23.12
CA PHE A 367 15.92 -1.78 21.76
C PHE A 367 17.35 -2.23 21.43
N GLU A 368 18.38 -1.42 21.70
CA GLU A 368 19.79 -1.80 21.52
C GLU A 368 20.18 -3.07 22.28
N GLN A 369 19.68 -3.23 23.51
CA GLN A 369 19.94 -4.43 24.30
C GLN A 369 19.29 -5.67 23.67
N LEU A 370 18.08 -5.52 23.12
CA LEU A 370 17.42 -6.60 22.39
C LEU A 370 18.19 -6.97 21.11
N VAL A 371 18.65 -5.98 20.37
CA VAL A 371 19.48 -6.18 19.19
C VAL A 371 20.76 -6.93 19.54
N LYS A 372 21.47 -6.51 20.60
CA LYS A 372 22.71 -7.19 21.07
C LYS A 372 22.48 -8.63 21.53
N LYS A 373 21.31 -8.93 22.12
CA LYS A 373 20.94 -10.29 22.56
C LYS A 373 20.46 -11.17 21.40
N HIS A 374 20.03 -10.55 20.30
CA HIS A 374 19.54 -11.29 19.15
C HIS A 374 20.71 -11.95 18.41
N LYS A 375 20.80 -13.29 18.45
CA LYS A 375 21.92 -14.11 17.91
C LYS A 375 22.24 -13.87 16.43
N ALA A 376 21.49 -13.06 15.78
CA ALA A 376 21.60 -12.78 14.34
C ALA A 376 22.36 -11.47 14.02
N VAL A 377 22.73 -10.69 15.02
CA VAL A 377 23.42 -9.38 14.85
C VAL A 377 24.94 -9.48 15.15
#